data_1e31aa23fc002ca4f02c7ea59c74d934
#
_entry.id   1e31aa23fc002ca4f02c7ea59c74d934
#
_cell.length_a   1.000
_cell.length_b   1.000
_cell.length_c   1.000
_cell.angle_alpha   90.00
_cell.angle_beta   90.00
_cell.angle_gamma   90.00
#
_symmetry.space_group_name_H-M   'P 1'
#
loop_
_entity.id
_entity.type
_entity.pdbx_description
1 polymer ?
#
loop_
_entity_poly.entity_id
_entity_poly.type
_entity_poly.pdbx_seq_one_letter_code
_entity_poly.pdbx_strand_id
1 'polypeptide(L)'
;MKFSENWVREWVNPSISTEQLCDQITMLGLEVDGVEKVAGDFTDVVVGEVVECAQHPDADKLRVTKVNVGGDRLLDIVCGAPNCRQGLKVACATEGAVLPGDFKIKKTKLRGQPSEGMLCSFSELGIDVDLSLIHISEPTRLQLIS
;
A
#
# COMPACT_ATOMS: atom_id res chain seq x y z
N MET A 1 12.90 6.52 -22.26
CA MET A 1 11.42 6.49 -22.05
C MET A 1 11.10 5.43 -21.04
N LYS A 2 10.31 5.76 -20.02
CA LYS A 2 9.83 4.78 -19.02
C LYS A 2 8.31 4.67 -19.12
N PHE A 3 7.77 3.46 -19.00
CA PHE A 3 6.33 3.22 -18.96
C PHE A 3 6.02 2.01 -18.07
N SER A 4 4.77 1.94 -17.62
CA SER A 4 4.28 0.84 -16.77
C SER A 4 3.83 -0.33 -17.66
N GLU A 5 4.35 -1.53 -17.41
CA GLU A 5 3.89 -2.75 -18.07
C GLU A 5 2.40 -3.01 -17.79
N ASN A 6 1.95 -2.82 -16.54
CA ASN A 6 0.55 -3.02 -16.18
C ASN A 6 -0.38 -2.11 -16.97
N TRP A 7 -0.01 -0.84 -17.15
CA TRP A 7 -0.77 0.09 -17.95
C TRP A 7 -0.85 -0.33 -19.43
N VAL A 8 0.25 -0.82 -20.00
CA VAL A 8 0.26 -1.33 -21.39
C VAL A 8 -0.64 -2.55 -21.52
N ARG A 9 -0.64 -3.44 -20.50
CA ARG A 9 -1.47 -4.65 -20.50
C ARG A 9 -2.97 -4.38 -20.38
N GLU A 10 -3.38 -3.20 -19.93
CA GLU A 10 -4.79 -2.78 -20.00
C GLU A 10 -5.29 -2.61 -21.44
N TRP A 11 -4.40 -2.29 -22.35
CA TRP A 11 -4.71 -2.08 -23.78
C TRP A 11 -4.44 -3.32 -24.62
N VAL A 12 -3.33 -3.99 -24.35
CA VAL A 12 -2.89 -5.18 -25.08
C VAL A 12 -2.33 -6.19 -24.06
N ASN A 13 -3.04 -7.25 -23.82
CA ASN A 13 -2.65 -8.25 -22.83
C ASN A 13 -2.30 -9.60 -23.48
N PRO A 14 -1.11 -9.76 -24.07
CA PRO A 14 -0.64 -11.03 -24.60
C PRO A 14 -0.31 -12.00 -23.45
N SER A 15 -0.54 -13.29 -23.66
CA SER A 15 -0.24 -14.35 -22.67
C SER A 15 1.25 -14.69 -22.66
N ILE A 16 2.09 -13.70 -22.41
CA ILE A 16 3.57 -13.82 -22.33
C ILE A 16 4.08 -13.25 -21.02
N SER A 17 5.24 -13.74 -20.56
CA SER A 17 5.91 -13.20 -19.37
C SER A 17 6.52 -11.81 -19.64
N THR A 18 6.86 -11.10 -18.58
CA THR A 18 7.58 -9.81 -18.65
C THR A 18 8.89 -9.93 -19.42
N GLU A 19 9.66 -11.01 -19.20
CA GLU A 19 10.92 -11.28 -19.92
C GLU A 19 10.68 -11.45 -21.42
N GLN A 20 9.70 -12.30 -21.79
CA GLN A 20 9.33 -12.50 -23.18
C GLN A 20 8.82 -11.23 -23.85
N LEU A 21 8.11 -10.40 -23.11
CA LEU A 21 7.66 -9.09 -23.60
C LEU A 21 8.86 -8.15 -23.90
N CYS A 22 9.82 -8.09 -22.98
CA CYS A 22 11.04 -7.31 -23.16
C CYS A 22 11.86 -7.78 -24.38
N ASP A 23 12.01 -9.10 -24.55
CA ASP A 23 12.69 -9.69 -25.70
C ASP A 23 12.00 -9.32 -27.02
N GLN A 24 10.68 -9.44 -27.07
CA GLN A 24 9.90 -9.08 -28.27
C GLN A 24 9.99 -7.60 -28.61
N ILE A 25 9.89 -6.72 -27.62
CA ILE A 25 10.03 -5.28 -27.82
C ILE A 25 11.43 -4.95 -28.37
N THR A 26 12.46 -5.55 -27.80
CA THR A 26 13.84 -5.35 -28.25
C THR A 26 14.04 -5.87 -29.69
N MET A 27 13.50 -7.05 -30.02
CA MET A 27 13.55 -7.60 -31.37
C MET A 27 12.81 -6.75 -32.41
N LEU A 28 11.80 -6.00 -31.99
CA LEU A 28 11.06 -5.06 -32.85
C LEU A 28 11.75 -3.70 -33.00
N GLY A 29 12.92 -3.51 -32.42
CA GLY A 29 13.75 -2.32 -32.59
C GLY A 29 13.71 -1.31 -31.45
N LEU A 30 13.03 -1.61 -30.35
CA LEU A 30 12.99 -0.78 -29.13
C LEU A 30 13.77 -1.49 -28.03
N GLU A 31 15.04 -1.14 -27.86
CA GLU A 31 15.89 -1.72 -26.83
C GLU A 31 15.35 -1.45 -25.43
N VAL A 32 15.20 -2.52 -24.63
CA VAL A 32 14.80 -2.43 -23.23
C VAL A 32 16.05 -2.36 -22.36
N ASP A 33 16.33 -1.22 -21.78
CA ASP A 33 17.51 -0.97 -20.94
C ASP A 33 17.41 -1.66 -19.57
N GLY A 34 16.21 -1.80 -19.03
CA GLY A 34 15.99 -2.41 -17.74
C GLY A 34 14.52 -2.50 -17.34
N VAL A 35 14.26 -3.32 -16.35
CA VAL A 35 12.95 -3.49 -15.71
C VAL A 35 13.11 -3.24 -14.22
N GLU A 36 12.35 -2.30 -13.70
CA GLU A 36 12.35 -1.93 -12.28
C GLU A 36 10.99 -2.25 -11.66
N LYS A 37 10.97 -2.92 -10.52
CA LYS A 37 9.76 -3.04 -9.70
C LYS A 37 9.49 -1.71 -9.02
N VAL A 38 8.30 -1.15 -9.20
CA VAL A 38 7.91 0.15 -8.62
C VAL A 38 7.57 0.02 -7.15
N ALA A 39 7.03 -1.11 -6.73
CA ALA A 39 6.67 -1.39 -5.34
C ALA A 39 7.48 -2.55 -4.78
N GLY A 40 7.67 -2.55 -3.46
CA GLY A 40 8.20 -3.69 -2.73
C GLY A 40 7.28 -4.91 -2.81
N ASP A 41 7.80 -6.08 -2.43
CA ASP A 41 7.01 -7.31 -2.34
C ASP A 41 6.12 -7.24 -1.08
N PHE A 42 4.83 -6.95 -1.26
CA PHE A 42 3.83 -6.95 -0.20
C PHE A 42 2.51 -7.55 -0.68
N THR A 43 1.72 -8.08 0.26
CA THR A 43 0.40 -8.67 0.00
C THR A 43 -0.64 -8.10 0.95
N ASP A 44 -1.92 -8.15 0.56
CA ASP A 44 -3.07 -7.76 1.38
C ASP A 44 -3.00 -6.33 1.95
N VAL A 45 -2.41 -5.44 1.17
CA VAL A 45 -2.43 -3.99 1.40
C VAL A 45 -3.49 -3.37 0.51
N VAL A 46 -4.43 -2.69 1.12
CA VAL A 46 -5.57 -2.05 0.43
C VAL A 46 -5.64 -0.56 0.74
N VAL A 47 -6.35 0.18 -0.08
CA VAL A 47 -6.66 1.57 0.26
C VAL A 47 -7.76 1.59 1.31
N GLY A 48 -7.49 2.20 2.45
CA GLY A 48 -8.47 2.46 3.50
C GLY A 48 -8.72 3.94 3.70
N GLU A 49 -9.93 4.28 4.10
CA GLU A 49 -10.29 5.64 4.52
C GLU A 49 -10.42 5.67 6.04
N VAL A 50 -9.72 6.60 6.68
CA VAL A 50 -9.85 6.85 8.12
C VAL A 50 -11.16 7.57 8.38
N VAL A 51 -12.16 6.85 8.88
CA VAL A 51 -13.49 7.39 9.17
C VAL A 51 -13.52 8.12 10.50
N GLU A 52 -12.83 7.60 11.51
CA GLU A 52 -12.69 8.21 12.83
C GLU A 52 -11.23 8.19 13.25
N CYS A 53 -10.79 9.28 13.87
CA CYS A 53 -9.44 9.40 14.42
C CYS A 53 -9.53 10.11 15.79
N ALA A 54 -9.12 9.42 16.84
CA ALA A 54 -9.12 9.92 18.21
C ALA A 54 -7.77 9.74 18.88
N GLN A 55 -7.47 10.59 19.87
CA GLN A 55 -6.28 10.42 20.71
C GLN A 55 -6.35 9.10 21.50
N HIS A 56 -5.24 8.37 21.57
CA HIS A 56 -5.14 7.18 22.41
C HIS A 56 -5.21 7.59 23.91
N PRO A 57 -6.02 6.93 24.74
CA PRO A 57 -6.20 7.32 26.14
C PRO A 57 -4.92 7.21 26.98
N ASP A 58 -4.06 6.25 26.68
CA ASP A 58 -2.84 5.97 27.45
C ASP A 58 -1.53 6.28 26.72
N ALA A 59 -1.58 6.99 25.59
CA ALA A 59 -0.40 7.28 24.80
C ALA A 59 -0.54 8.55 23.96
N ASP A 60 0.20 9.58 24.30
CA ASP A 60 0.14 10.91 23.65
C ASP A 60 0.54 10.89 22.18
N LYS A 61 1.41 9.94 21.79
CA LYS A 61 1.91 9.79 20.42
C LYS A 61 1.11 8.84 19.55
N LEU A 62 0.10 8.16 20.12
CA LEU A 62 -0.72 7.20 19.39
C LEU A 62 -2.12 7.74 19.16
N ARG A 63 -2.73 7.32 18.07
CA ARG A 63 -4.12 7.59 17.72
C ARG A 63 -4.85 6.30 17.48
N VAL A 64 -6.08 6.23 17.96
CA VAL A 64 -7.00 5.13 17.69
C VAL A 64 -7.86 5.54 16.50
N THR A 65 -7.85 4.73 15.47
CA THR A 65 -8.57 5.02 14.23
C THR A 65 -9.54 3.92 13.89
N LYS A 66 -10.63 4.31 13.22
CA LYS A 66 -11.51 3.36 12.52
C LYS A 66 -11.36 3.56 11.03
N VAL A 67 -11.04 2.50 10.35
CA VAL A 67 -10.68 2.52 8.93
C VAL A 67 -11.65 1.69 8.12
N ASN A 68 -12.20 2.31 7.08
CA ASN A 68 -13.02 1.63 6.08
C ASN A 68 -12.11 1.12 4.97
N VAL A 69 -12.04 -0.19 4.80
CA VAL A 69 -11.27 -0.86 3.75
C VAL A 69 -12.15 -1.44 2.63
N GLY A 70 -13.40 -0.97 2.54
CA GLY A 70 -14.37 -1.45 1.56
C GLY A 70 -15.11 -2.72 1.97
N GLY A 71 -14.95 -3.18 3.23
CA GLY A 71 -15.69 -4.30 3.80
C GLY A 71 -16.96 -3.87 4.56
N ASP A 72 -17.66 -4.86 5.10
CA ASP A 72 -18.93 -4.65 5.85
C ASP A 72 -18.73 -4.02 7.22
N ARG A 73 -17.48 -3.98 7.72
CA ARG A 73 -17.14 -3.42 9.03
C ARG A 73 -15.92 -2.51 8.97
N LEU A 74 -15.84 -1.59 9.92
CA LEU A 74 -14.67 -0.77 10.14
C LEU A 74 -13.62 -1.57 10.92
N LEU A 75 -12.35 -1.37 10.59
CA LEU A 75 -11.22 -1.94 11.32
C LEU A 75 -10.72 -0.96 12.38
N ASP A 76 -10.51 -1.46 13.59
CA ASP A 76 -9.83 -0.70 14.63
C ASP A 76 -8.32 -0.79 14.45
N ILE A 77 -7.66 0.33 14.24
CA ILE A 77 -6.21 0.40 14.00
C ILE A 77 -5.58 1.50 14.86
N VAL A 78 -4.51 1.15 15.55
CA VAL A 78 -3.71 2.11 16.30
C VAL A 78 -2.58 2.62 15.41
N CYS A 79 -2.48 3.93 15.25
CA CYS A 79 -1.51 4.60 14.40
C CYS A 79 -0.61 5.56 15.19
N GLY A 80 0.69 5.51 14.94
CA GLY A 80 1.68 6.41 15.55
C GLY A 80 2.06 7.61 14.68
N ALA A 81 1.50 7.74 13.48
CA ALA A 81 1.87 8.81 12.56
C ALA A 81 1.21 10.15 12.95
N PRO A 82 1.98 11.24 12.99
CA PRO A 82 1.47 12.56 13.41
C PRO A 82 0.47 13.16 12.41
N ASN A 83 0.54 12.78 11.15
CA ASN A 83 -0.34 13.26 10.08
C ASN A 83 -1.64 12.43 9.93
N CYS A 84 -1.88 11.46 10.81
CA CYS A 84 -3.12 10.70 10.81
C CYS A 84 -4.30 11.58 11.21
N ARG A 85 -5.33 11.61 10.38
CA ARG A 85 -6.55 12.41 10.59
C ARG A 85 -7.77 11.76 9.96
N GLN A 86 -8.94 12.15 10.39
CA GLN A 86 -10.21 11.75 9.77
C GLN A 86 -10.27 12.19 8.31
N GLY A 87 -10.81 11.34 7.44
CA GLY A 87 -10.91 11.56 6.00
C GLY A 87 -9.63 11.25 5.20
N LEU A 88 -8.55 10.83 5.89
CA LEU A 88 -7.32 10.44 5.21
C LEU A 88 -7.50 9.09 4.50
N LYS A 89 -7.16 9.06 3.21
CA LYS A 89 -7.02 7.82 2.45
C LYS A 89 -5.57 7.37 2.50
N VAL A 90 -5.35 6.14 2.89
CA VAL A 90 -4.01 5.62 3.22
C VAL A 90 -3.92 4.14 2.91
N ALA A 91 -2.72 3.67 2.63
CA ALA A 91 -2.45 2.24 2.51
C ALA A 91 -2.64 1.56 3.86
N CYS A 92 -3.50 0.56 3.89
CA CYS A 92 -3.83 -0.22 5.07
C CYS A 92 -3.45 -1.68 4.85
N ALA A 93 -2.49 -2.17 5.63
CA ALA A 93 -2.18 -3.59 5.70
C ALA A 93 -3.17 -4.28 6.63
N THR A 94 -3.95 -5.20 6.10
CA THR A 94 -4.96 -5.95 6.84
C THR A 94 -4.34 -7.15 7.59
N GLU A 95 -5.13 -7.81 8.43
CA GLU A 95 -4.66 -9.02 9.11
C GLU A 95 -4.23 -10.09 8.09
N GLY A 96 -3.02 -10.63 8.25
CA GLY A 96 -2.42 -11.59 7.33
C GLY A 96 -1.53 -10.97 6.25
N ALA A 97 -1.58 -9.66 6.08
CA ALA A 97 -0.71 -8.94 5.13
C ALA A 97 0.76 -9.21 5.42
N VAL A 98 1.54 -9.34 4.37
CA VAL A 98 3.00 -9.45 4.44
C VAL A 98 3.60 -8.20 3.83
N LEU A 99 4.39 -7.48 4.63
CA LEU A 99 5.13 -6.30 4.22
C LEU A 99 6.57 -6.68 3.83
N PRO A 100 7.31 -5.79 3.13
CA PRO A 100 8.72 -6.03 2.81
C PRO A 100 9.54 -6.42 4.04
N GLY A 101 10.43 -7.42 3.89
CA GLY A 101 11.19 -7.99 5.01
C GLY A 101 10.46 -9.10 5.77
N ASP A 102 9.49 -9.76 5.15
CA ASP A 102 8.68 -10.85 5.74
C ASP A 102 7.93 -10.44 7.02
N PHE A 103 7.62 -9.16 7.15
CA PHE A 103 6.86 -8.64 8.28
C PHE A 103 5.37 -8.93 8.10
N LYS A 104 4.86 -9.92 8.85
CA LYS A 104 3.47 -10.33 8.81
C LYS A 104 2.61 -9.56 9.81
N ILE A 105 1.56 -8.94 9.32
CA ILE A 105 0.59 -8.20 10.14
C ILE A 105 -0.34 -9.19 10.84
N LYS A 106 -0.44 -9.04 12.16
CA LYS A 106 -1.33 -9.83 13.02
C LYS A 106 -2.19 -8.89 13.86
N LYS A 107 -3.38 -9.35 14.19
CA LYS A 107 -4.22 -8.70 15.19
C LYS A 107 -3.49 -8.64 16.51
N THR A 108 -3.35 -7.46 17.09
CA THR A 108 -2.64 -7.22 18.34
C THR A 108 -3.37 -6.18 19.18
N LYS A 109 -2.92 -6.04 20.44
CA LYS A 109 -3.35 -4.94 21.30
C LYS A 109 -2.15 -4.04 21.58
N LEU A 110 -2.32 -2.77 21.30
CA LEU A 110 -1.31 -1.74 21.58
C LEU A 110 -1.81 -0.88 22.75
N ARG A 111 -1.15 -1.02 23.90
CA ARG A 111 -1.52 -0.34 25.16
C ARG A 111 -3.01 -0.45 25.49
N GLY A 112 -3.54 -1.68 25.37
CA GLY A 112 -4.93 -1.98 25.70
C GLY A 112 -5.95 -1.74 24.58
N GLN A 113 -5.59 -1.04 23.50
CA GLN A 113 -6.46 -0.83 22.35
C GLN A 113 -6.22 -1.88 21.25
N PRO A 114 -7.28 -2.44 20.66
CA PRO A 114 -7.14 -3.42 19.59
C PRO A 114 -6.60 -2.76 18.32
N SER A 115 -5.75 -3.46 17.58
CA SER A 115 -5.29 -3.10 16.27
C SER A 115 -5.38 -4.30 15.34
N GLU A 116 -6.24 -4.21 14.33
CA GLU A 116 -6.55 -5.28 13.39
C GLU A 116 -5.81 -5.13 12.05
N GLY A 117 -4.84 -4.22 12.02
CA GLY A 117 -4.04 -3.92 10.85
C GLY A 117 -3.02 -2.84 11.14
N MET A 118 -2.42 -2.33 10.09
CA MET A 118 -1.42 -1.25 10.17
C MET A 118 -1.65 -0.24 9.05
N LEU A 119 -1.58 1.05 9.38
CA LEU A 119 -1.53 2.11 8.37
C LEU A 119 -0.07 2.27 7.94
N CYS A 120 0.18 2.09 6.64
CA CYS A 120 1.53 2.01 6.10
C CYS A 120 1.99 3.34 5.52
N SER A 121 3.26 3.67 5.74
CA SER A 121 4.00 4.69 5.01
C SER A 121 4.57 4.13 3.71
N PHE A 122 5.04 5.00 2.82
CA PHE A 122 5.73 4.59 1.61
C PHE A 122 6.98 3.77 1.88
N SER A 123 7.77 4.17 2.88
CA SER A 123 8.98 3.46 3.28
C SER A 123 8.70 2.04 3.78
N GLU A 124 7.60 1.84 4.50
CA GLU A 124 7.19 0.51 4.97
C GLU A 124 6.73 -0.41 3.84
N LEU A 125 6.27 0.16 2.72
CA LEU A 125 5.93 -0.57 1.50
C LEU A 125 7.13 -0.76 0.56
N GLY A 126 8.32 -0.32 0.95
CA GLY A 126 9.52 -0.38 0.12
C GLY A 126 9.50 0.59 -1.07
N ILE A 127 8.70 1.66 -0.98
CA ILE A 127 8.61 2.72 -1.98
C ILE A 127 9.43 3.91 -1.48
N ASP A 128 10.45 4.28 -2.24
CA ASP A 128 11.35 5.38 -1.88
C ASP A 128 10.73 6.74 -2.24
N VAL A 129 10.00 7.32 -1.29
CA VAL A 129 9.47 8.68 -1.38
C VAL A 129 9.47 9.36 0.00
N ASP A 130 9.57 10.64 -0.01
CA ASP A 130 9.81 11.51 1.14
C ASP A 130 8.52 11.86 1.93
N LEU A 131 7.66 10.87 2.20
CA LEU A 131 6.39 11.07 2.93
C LEU A 131 6.26 10.12 4.11
N SER A 132 5.81 10.65 5.25
CA SER A 132 5.64 9.87 6.48
C SER A 132 4.47 8.88 6.43
N LEU A 133 3.34 9.29 5.86
CA LEU A 133 2.21 8.43 5.50
C LEU A 133 1.81 8.67 4.05
N ILE A 134 1.34 7.61 3.39
CA ILE A 134 0.76 7.75 2.06
C ILE A 134 -0.53 8.57 2.19
N HIS A 135 -0.53 9.73 1.56
CA HIS A 135 -1.72 10.51 1.31
C HIS A 135 -2.18 10.24 -0.12
N ILE A 136 -3.27 9.51 -0.28
CA ILE A 136 -3.82 9.15 -1.58
C ILE A 136 -5.05 9.99 -1.83
N SER A 137 -4.95 10.91 -2.77
CA SER A 137 -6.10 11.68 -3.27
C SER A 137 -6.98 10.89 -4.23
N GLU A 138 -6.39 9.91 -4.92
CA GLU A 138 -7.05 9.07 -5.91
C GLU A 138 -6.86 7.58 -5.58
N PRO A 139 -7.94 6.80 -5.36
CA PRO A 139 -7.85 5.38 -5.01
C PRO A 139 -7.15 4.51 -6.05
N THR A 140 -7.18 4.91 -7.32
CA THR A 140 -6.61 4.17 -8.45
C THR A 140 -5.09 4.06 -8.42
N ARG A 141 -4.37 4.92 -7.72
CA ARG A 141 -2.91 4.88 -7.66
C ARG A 141 -2.35 3.64 -6.97
N LEU A 142 -2.99 3.13 -5.92
CA LEU A 142 -2.54 1.91 -5.26
C LEU A 142 -2.84 0.64 -6.05
N GLN A 143 -3.87 0.63 -6.89
CA GLN A 143 -4.15 -0.50 -7.80
C GLN A 143 -3.06 -0.69 -8.85
N LEU A 144 -2.31 0.36 -9.20
CA LEU A 144 -1.16 0.29 -10.12
C LEU A 144 0.12 -0.17 -9.42
N ILE A 145 0.19 -0.12 -8.09
CA ILE A 145 1.36 -0.48 -7.27
C ILE A 145 1.25 -1.91 -6.75
N SER A 146 0.05 -2.36 -6.46
CA SER A 146 -0.24 -3.73 -5.97
C SER A 146 -0.30 -4.79 -7.13
#